data_ef235c6b37ecf1b7dd60102f77b94850
#
_entry.id   ef235c6b37ecf1b7dd60102f77b94850
#
_cell.length_a   1.000
_cell.length_b   1.000
_cell.length_c   1.000
_cell.angle_alpha   90.00
_cell.angle_beta   90.00
_cell.angle_gamma   90.00
#
_symmetry.space_group_name_H-M   'P 1'
#
loop_
_entity.id
_entity.type
_entity.pdbx_description
1 polymer ?
#
loop_
_entity_poly.entity_id
_entity_poly.type
_entity_poly.pdbx_seq_one_letter_code
_entity_poly.pdbx_strand_id
1 'polypeptide(L)'
;MYLDAMESPSACNRQGWRVRIFEGDKKDHILKFQNGNRGFNSCINKVLFVTGYSEAYSYTERNGMIVDGSLFAMSLILAMHSRGIGSCPLNTSYTYKDEIKLRKGINLPLSEEPIMMIAVGNLKDNYRVAASPRKPLEDVLIKH
;
A
#
# COMPACT_ATOMS: atom_id res chain seq x y z
N MET A 1 -9.12 -7.78 -10.52
CA MET A 1 -8.49 -6.92 -9.50
C MET A 1 -6.97 -6.79 -9.70
N TYR A 2 -6.16 -7.84 -9.50
CA TYR A 2 -4.71 -7.72 -9.70
C TYR A 2 -4.34 -7.40 -11.15
N LEU A 3 -4.97 -8.06 -12.13
CA LEU A 3 -4.74 -7.79 -13.55
C LEU A 3 -5.03 -6.33 -13.91
N ASP A 4 -6.12 -5.76 -13.41
CA ASP A 4 -6.43 -4.35 -13.70
C ASP A 4 -5.40 -3.40 -13.07
N ALA A 5 -4.89 -3.75 -11.88
CA ALA A 5 -3.85 -2.96 -11.24
C ALA A 5 -2.51 -3.05 -11.99
N MET A 6 -2.26 -4.12 -12.73
CA MET A 6 -1.05 -4.28 -13.55
C MET A 6 -0.98 -3.32 -14.75
N GLU A 7 -2.09 -2.67 -15.10
CA GLU A 7 -2.11 -1.57 -16.10
C GLU A 7 -1.50 -0.26 -15.54
N SER A 8 -1.04 -0.26 -14.29
CA SER A 8 -0.32 0.89 -13.71
C SER A 8 0.92 1.23 -14.51
N PRO A 9 1.18 2.51 -14.78
CA PRO A 9 2.43 2.91 -15.42
C PRO A 9 3.62 2.67 -14.48
N SER A 10 4.77 2.40 -15.07
CA SER A 10 6.05 2.37 -14.37
C SER A 10 7.18 2.90 -15.25
N ALA A 11 8.25 3.35 -14.65
CA ALA A 11 9.42 3.81 -15.36
C ALA A 11 9.94 2.72 -16.31
N CYS A 12 10.01 3.01 -17.60
CA CYS A 12 10.42 2.06 -18.65
C CYS A 12 9.65 0.71 -18.62
N ASN A 13 8.42 0.73 -18.12
CA ASN A 13 7.59 -0.47 -17.97
C ASN A 13 8.26 -1.57 -17.13
N ARG A 14 9.05 -1.21 -16.12
CA ARG A 14 9.80 -2.17 -15.29
C ARG A 14 8.94 -2.97 -14.33
N GLN A 15 7.77 -2.43 -13.94
CA GLN A 15 6.82 -3.11 -13.06
C GLN A 15 7.49 -3.64 -11.78
N GLY A 16 8.34 -2.81 -11.19
CA GLY A 16 9.20 -3.14 -10.05
C GLY A 16 8.48 -3.20 -8.70
N TRP A 17 7.22 -3.56 -8.68
CA TRP A 17 6.43 -3.78 -7.47
C TRP A 17 6.24 -5.25 -7.16
N ARG A 18 5.95 -5.54 -5.89
CA ARG A 18 5.53 -6.85 -5.39
C ARG A 18 4.31 -6.68 -4.50
N VAL A 19 3.48 -7.69 -4.42
CA VAL A 19 2.35 -7.73 -3.47
C VAL A 19 2.43 -9.01 -2.67
N ARG A 20 2.52 -8.85 -1.36
CA ARG A 20 2.46 -9.95 -0.40
C ARG A 20 1.07 -9.99 0.24
N ILE A 21 0.45 -11.15 0.29
CA ILE A 21 -0.90 -11.34 0.82
C ILE A 21 -0.79 -12.03 2.17
N PHE A 22 -1.40 -11.43 3.18
CA PHE A 22 -1.46 -11.97 4.53
C PHE A 22 -2.91 -12.22 4.94
N GLU A 23 -3.19 -13.44 5.39
CA GLU A 23 -4.51 -13.91 5.82
C GLU A 23 -4.38 -14.67 7.15
N GLY A 24 -5.50 -14.83 7.87
CA GLY A 24 -5.53 -15.56 9.15
C GLY A 24 -4.49 -15.01 10.14
N ASP A 25 -3.79 -15.90 10.82
CA ASP A 25 -2.78 -15.54 11.84
C ASP A 25 -1.64 -14.70 11.28
N LYS A 26 -1.29 -14.89 10.00
CA LYS A 26 -0.26 -14.09 9.34
C LYS A 26 -0.69 -12.63 9.16
N LYS A 27 -1.98 -12.39 8.91
CA LYS A 27 -2.58 -11.05 8.90
C LYS A 27 -2.45 -10.40 10.28
N ASP A 28 -2.82 -11.10 11.34
CA ASP A 28 -2.74 -10.58 12.70
C ASP A 28 -1.28 -10.34 13.11
N HIS A 29 -0.36 -11.14 12.61
CA HIS A 29 1.07 -10.96 12.85
C HIS A 29 1.60 -9.67 12.18
N ILE A 30 1.33 -9.45 10.88
CA ILE A 30 1.83 -8.25 10.19
C ILE A 30 1.20 -6.97 10.73
N LEU A 31 -0.06 -7.01 11.15
CA LEU A 31 -0.75 -5.86 11.73
C LEU A 31 -0.14 -5.38 13.06
N LYS A 32 0.65 -6.20 13.75
CA LYS A 32 1.41 -5.76 14.94
C LYS A 32 2.50 -4.73 14.63
N PHE A 33 2.94 -4.68 13.38
CA PHE A 33 3.91 -3.68 12.91
C PHE A 33 3.25 -2.42 12.36
N GLN A 34 1.91 -2.31 12.45
CA GLN A 34 1.14 -1.18 11.94
C GLN A 34 0.51 -0.40 13.10
N ASN A 35 0.47 0.92 13.00
CA ASN A 35 -0.10 1.80 14.02
C ASN A 35 -1.40 2.51 13.59
N GLY A 36 -1.75 2.45 12.29
CA GLY A 36 -2.94 3.09 11.72
C GLY A 36 -4.20 2.23 11.72
N ASN A 37 -4.12 1.00 12.21
CA ASN A 37 -5.21 0.00 12.17
C ASN A 37 -6.05 -0.04 13.45
N ARG A 38 -5.84 0.90 14.38
CA ARG A 38 -6.54 0.94 15.67
C ARG A 38 -8.04 1.12 15.46
N GLY A 39 -8.84 0.27 16.13
CA GLY A 39 -10.29 0.37 16.14
C GLY A 39 -11.03 -0.40 15.04
N PHE A 40 -10.33 -0.98 14.04
CA PHE A 40 -10.98 -1.76 13.00
C PHE A 40 -10.28 -3.09 12.62
N ASN A 41 -9.34 -3.56 13.42
CA ASN A 41 -8.63 -4.83 13.18
C ASN A 41 -9.56 -6.03 12.93
N SER A 42 -10.66 -6.10 13.67
CA SER A 42 -11.66 -7.17 13.54
C SER A 42 -12.39 -7.17 12.19
N CYS A 43 -12.39 -6.05 11.48
CA CYS A 43 -13.01 -5.91 10.16
C CYS A 43 -12.06 -6.23 9.01
N ILE A 44 -10.76 -6.44 9.31
CA ILE A 44 -9.75 -6.72 8.30
C ILE A 44 -9.75 -8.22 8.00
N ASN A 45 -10.07 -8.58 6.78
CA ASN A 45 -10.02 -9.97 6.31
C ASN A 45 -8.62 -10.36 5.83
N LYS A 46 -7.95 -9.43 5.13
CA LYS A 46 -6.62 -9.62 4.53
C LYS A 46 -5.82 -8.34 4.62
N VAL A 47 -4.51 -8.49 4.54
CA VAL A 47 -3.59 -7.36 4.33
C VAL A 47 -2.83 -7.62 3.04
N LEU A 48 -2.86 -6.66 2.13
CA LEU A 48 -1.99 -6.60 0.98
C LEU A 48 -0.82 -5.70 1.34
N PHE A 49 0.38 -6.19 1.20
CA PHE A 49 1.58 -5.42 1.45
C PHE A 49 2.31 -5.17 0.14
N VAL A 50 2.24 -3.95 -0.34
CA VAL A 50 2.92 -3.51 -1.55
C VAL A 50 4.35 -3.14 -1.18
N THR A 51 5.29 -3.73 -1.89
CA THR A 51 6.73 -3.45 -1.79
C THR A 51 7.28 -3.07 -3.15
N GLY A 52 8.35 -2.29 -3.18
CA GLY A 52 9.12 -2.00 -4.37
C GLY A 52 10.35 -2.88 -4.44
N TYR A 53 10.70 -3.36 -5.63
CA TYR A 53 11.86 -4.21 -5.88
C TYR A 53 13.03 -3.35 -6.34
N SER A 54 13.98 -3.10 -5.46
CA SER A 54 15.08 -2.16 -5.69
C SER A 54 15.99 -2.52 -6.86
N GLU A 55 16.17 -3.83 -7.13
CA GLU A 55 17.03 -4.30 -8.23
C GLU A 55 16.47 -3.99 -9.63
N ALA A 56 15.21 -3.54 -9.74
CA ALA A 56 14.62 -3.08 -10.99
C ALA A 56 15.06 -1.65 -11.36
N TYR A 57 15.76 -0.94 -10.47
CA TYR A 57 16.09 0.48 -10.62
C TYR A 57 17.58 0.71 -10.47
N SER A 58 18.10 1.71 -11.20
CA SER A 58 19.48 2.15 -11.02
C SER A 58 19.61 3.06 -9.77
N TYR A 59 20.81 3.19 -9.25
CA TYR A 59 21.08 4.03 -8.07
C TYR A 59 20.77 5.54 -8.30
N THR A 60 20.69 5.98 -9.55
CA THR A 60 20.31 7.33 -9.92
C THR A 60 18.81 7.58 -9.88
N GLU A 61 18.00 6.54 -9.90
CA GLU A 61 16.53 6.61 -9.89
C GLU A 61 15.99 6.58 -8.46
N ARG A 62 16.45 7.51 -7.66
CA ARG A 62 16.29 7.61 -6.21
C ARG A 62 14.93 7.22 -5.65
N ASN A 63 13.84 7.64 -6.31
CA ASN A 63 12.47 7.45 -5.84
C ASN A 63 11.62 6.66 -6.83
N GLY A 64 12.19 6.19 -7.93
CA GLY A 64 11.45 5.51 -9.00
C GLY A 64 10.62 4.33 -8.48
N MET A 65 11.22 3.50 -7.66
CA MET A 65 10.58 2.36 -7.03
C MET A 65 9.37 2.77 -6.15
N ILE A 66 9.51 3.85 -5.38
CA ILE A 66 8.44 4.35 -4.49
C ILE A 66 7.31 4.94 -5.33
N VAL A 67 7.65 5.72 -6.36
CA VAL A 67 6.66 6.32 -7.28
C VAL A 67 5.86 5.21 -7.97
N ASP A 68 6.53 4.28 -8.64
CA ASP A 68 5.88 3.21 -9.39
C ASP A 68 5.03 2.31 -8.48
N GLY A 69 5.55 1.92 -7.32
CA GLY A 69 4.82 1.11 -6.37
C GLY A 69 3.63 1.85 -5.74
N SER A 70 3.69 3.17 -5.59
CA SER A 70 2.57 3.98 -5.10
C SER A 70 1.48 4.12 -6.16
N LEU A 71 1.83 4.30 -7.43
CA LEU A 71 0.89 4.28 -8.55
C LEU A 71 0.16 2.93 -8.63
N PHE A 72 0.91 1.84 -8.53
CA PHE A 72 0.34 0.50 -8.49
C PHE A 72 -0.60 0.30 -7.29
N ALA A 73 -0.20 0.73 -6.09
CA ALA A 73 -1.03 0.63 -4.90
C ALA A 73 -2.37 1.38 -5.07
N MET A 74 -2.35 2.57 -5.68
CA MET A 74 -3.58 3.32 -5.97
C MET A 74 -4.46 2.61 -7.00
N SER A 75 -3.89 2.10 -8.08
CA SER A 75 -4.63 1.30 -9.07
C SER A 75 -5.26 0.05 -8.43
N LEU A 76 -4.55 -0.60 -7.51
CA LEU A 76 -5.07 -1.74 -6.77
C LEU A 76 -6.26 -1.36 -5.89
N ILE A 77 -6.21 -0.22 -5.20
CA ILE A 77 -7.30 0.32 -4.39
C ILE A 77 -8.53 0.62 -5.27
N LEU A 78 -8.34 1.27 -6.40
CA LEU A 78 -9.43 1.57 -7.36
C LEU A 78 -10.05 0.29 -7.93
N ALA A 79 -9.22 -0.69 -8.29
CA ALA A 79 -9.67 -1.98 -8.78
C ALA A 79 -10.43 -2.81 -7.71
N MET A 80 -10.10 -2.67 -6.44
CA MET A 80 -10.88 -3.23 -5.33
C MET A 80 -12.23 -2.52 -5.19
N HIS A 81 -12.20 -1.19 -5.17
CA HIS A 81 -13.41 -0.39 -5.03
C HIS A 81 -14.44 -0.66 -6.14
N SER A 82 -14.00 -0.76 -7.39
CA SER A 82 -14.86 -1.09 -8.54
C SER A 82 -15.56 -2.45 -8.43
N ARG A 83 -15.10 -3.32 -7.53
CA ARG A 83 -15.66 -4.65 -7.24
C ARG A 83 -16.39 -4.72 -5.90
N GLY A 84 -16.67 -3.59 -5.26
CA GLY A 84 -17.34 -3.53 -3.96
C GLY A 84 -16.49 -4.08 -2.80
N ILE A 85 -15.16 -4.13 -2.97
CA ILE A 85 -14.24 -4.57 -1.93
C ILE A 85 -13.78 -3.36 -1.13
N GLY A 86 -13.96 -3.41 0.19
CA GLY A 86 -13.47 -2.37 1.10
C GLY A 86 -11.96 -2.42 1.25
N SER A 87 -11.32 -1.27 1.18
CA SER A 87 -9.87 -1.15 1.40
C SER A 87 -9.53 0.10 2.18
N CYS A 88 -8.45 0.01 2.95
CA CYS A 88 -7.90 1.15 3.68
C CYS A 88 -6.38 1.13 3.55
N PRO A 89 -5.78 2.14 2.90
CA PRO A 89 -4.33 2.27 2.85
C PRO A 89 -3.79 2.63 4.24
N LEU A 90 -2.76 1.91 4.65
CA LEU A 90 -2.06 2.08 5.91
C LEU A 90 -0.61 2.44 5.59
N ASN A 91 -0.11 3.49 6.23
CA ASN A 91 1.25 3.97 5.96
C ASN A 91 2.32 2.96 6.40
N THR A 92 3.51 3.12 5.86
CA THR A 92 4.72 2.37 6.23
C THR A 92 5.77 3.29 6.86
N SER A 93 5.31 4.30 7.59
CA SER A 93 6.18 5.25 8.29
C SER A 93 6.79 4.59 9.52
N TYR A 94 7.91 3.91 9.31
CA TYR A 94 8.64 3.19 10.34
C TYR A 94 9.87 3.95 10.80
N THR A 95 10.22 3.77 12.08
CA THR A 95 11.59 4.03 12.49
C THR A 95 12.50 2.92 11.93
N TYR A 96 13.80 3.19 11.83
CA TYR A 96 14.76 2.16 11.40
C TYR A 96 14.66 0.86 12.23
N LYS A 97 14.45 0.99 13.54
CA LYS A 97 14.28 -0.17 14.43
C LYS A 97 13.01 -0.96 14.13
N ASP A 98 11.91 -0.28 13.81
CA ASP A 98 10.64 -0.94 13.55
C ASP A 98 10.64 -1.59 12.18
N GLU A 99 11.31 -0.99 11.20
CA GLU A 99 11.52 -1.61 9.89
C GLU A 99 12.34 -2.90 9.99
N ILE A 100 13.43 -2.91 10.77
CA ILE A 100 14.20 -4.14 11.01
C ILE A 100 13.33 -5.23 11.65
N LYS A 101 12.47 -4.88 12.61
CA LYS A 101 11.54 -5.84 13.23
C LYS A 101 10.54 -6.38 12.22
N LEU A 102 9.96 -5.50 11.40
CA LEU A 102 9.05 -5.90 10.32
C LEU A 102 9.76 -6.87 9.37
N ARG A 103 10.92 -6.47 8.84
CA ARG A 103 11.70 -7.29 7.89
C ARG A 103 11.98 -8.69 8.44
N LYS A 104 12.43 -8.77 9.69
CA LYS A 104 12.65 -10.06 10.38
C LYS A 104 11.35 -10.83 10.59
N GLY A 105 10.28 -10.14 11.00
CA GLY A 105 8.99 -10.77 11.33
C GLY A 105 8.28 -11.42 10.15
N ILE A 106 8.51 -10.93 8.93
CA ILE A 106 7.86 -11.43 7.72
C ILE A 106 8.84 -11.97 6.67
N ASN A 107 10.12 -12.09 7.02
CA ASN A 107 11.20 -12.47 6.10
C ASN A 107 11.23 -11.59 4.83
N LEU A 108 11.14 -10.26 5.00
CA LEU A 108 11.21 -9.32 3.89
C LEU A 108 12.69 -9.14 3.48
N PRO A 109 13.05 -9.46 2.22
CA PRO A 109 14.44 -9.31 1.77
C PRO A 109 14.83 -7.83 1.66
N LEU A 110 16.14 -7.54 1.72
CA LEU A 110 16.67 -6.19 1.61
C LEU A 110 16.44 -5.56 0.23
N SER A 111 16.26 -6.39 -0.79
CA SER A 111 15.90 -5.93 -2.15
C SER A 111 14.44 -5.47 -2.30
N GLU A 112 13.63 -5.59 -1.26
CA GLU A 112 12.26 -5.10 -1.27
C GLU A 112 12.08 -3.98 -0.25
N GLU A 113 11.59 -2.82 -0.70
CA GLU A 113 11.27 -1.69 0.16
C GLU A 113 9.77 -1.61 0.49
N PRO A 114 9.41 -1.41 1.76
CA PRO A 114 8.03 -1.19 2.16
C PRO A 114 7.44 0.06 1.50
N ILE A 115 6.32 -0.08 0.79
CA ILE A 115 5.63 1.07 0.18
C ILE A 115 4.31 1.33 0.90
N MET A 116 3.43 0.33 0.98
CA MET A 116 2.11 0.52 1.57
C MET A 116 1.53 -0.81 2.05
N MET A 117 0.94 -0.82 3.22
CA MET A 117 -0.01 -1.86 3.61
C MET A 117 -1.42 -1.42 3.19
N ILE A 118 -2.24 -2.36 2.73
CA ILE A 118 -3.64 -2.12 2.41
C ILE A 118 -4.45 -3.14 3.19
N ALA A 119 -5.21 -2.65 4.17
CA ALA A 119 -6.20 -3.47 4.84
C ALA A 119 -7.38 -3.71 3.89
N VAL A 120 -7.82 -4.96 3.79
CA VAL A 120 -8.92 -5.37 2.91
C VAL A 120 -9.99 -6.05 3.73
N GLY A 121 -11.25 -5.69 3.48
CA GLY A 121 -12.41 -6.23 4.14
C GLY A 121 -13.67 -6.10 3.29
N ASN A 122 -14.75 -6.66 3.78
CA ASN A 122 -16.05 -6.50 3.16
C ASN A 122 -16.63 -5.13 3.49
N LEU A 123 -17.19 -4.45 2.50
CA LEU A 123 -18.00 -3.26 2.74
C LEU A 123 -19.29 -3.66 3.48
N LYS A 124 -19.70 -2.83 4.41
CA LYS A 124 -21.03 -2.94 5.04
C LYS A 124 -22.05 -2.25 4.13
N ASP A 125 -23.32 -2.68 4.16
CA ASP A 125 -24.40 -2.01 3.42
C ASP A 125 -24.53 -0.53 3.81
N ASN A 126 -24.30 -0.23 5.07
CA ASN A 126 -24.27 1.13 5.60
C ASN A 126 -22.97 1.35 6.39
N TYR A 127 -22.19 2.33 6.00
CA TYR A 127 -20.97 2.71 6.70
C TYR A 127 -20.75 4.23 6.65
N ARG A 128 -20.06 4.73 7.65
CA ARG A 128 -19.65 6.13 7.71
C ARG A 128 -18.17 6.21 7.33
N VAL A 129 -17.84 7.21 6.53
CA VAL A 129 -16.46 7.57 6.23
C VAL A 129 -16.16 8.94 6.84
N ALA A 130 -14.89 9.14 7.22
CA ALA A 130 -14.46 10.44 7.68
C ALA A 130 -14.60 11.46 6.53
N ALA A 131 -15.21 12.59 6.84
CA ALA A 131 -15.20 13.73 5.94
C ALA A 131 -13.78 14.30 5.92
N SER A 132 -13.09 14.12 4.81
CA SER A 132 -11.73 14.62 4.60
C SER A 132 -11.78 15.75 3.58
N PRO A 133 -11.87 17.02 4.03
CA PRO A 133 -11.92 18.16 3.11
C PRO A 133 -10.67 18.16 2.21
N ARG A 134 -10.85 18.55 0.97
CA ARG A 134 -9.75 18.69 0.02
C ARG A 134 -9.31 20.15 -0.01
N LYS A 135 -8.05 20.36 -0.31
CA LYS A 135 -7.52 21.70 -0.57
C LYS A 135 -8.26 22.33 -1.74
N PRO A 136 -8.47 23.66 -1.74
CA PRO A 136 -8.93 24.38 -2.93
C PRO A 136 -8.01 24.12 -4.12
N LEU A 137 -8.56 24.24 -5.33
CA LEU A 137 -7.79 23.95 -6.54
C LEU A 137 -6.60 24.92 -6.72
N GLU A 138 -6.78 26.16 -6.31
CA GLU A 138 -5.77 27.22 -6.34
C GLU A 138 -4.54 26.93 -5.47
N ASP A 139 -4.72 26.15 -4.40
CA ASP A 139 -3.61 25.74 -3.54
C ASP A 139 -2.76 24.59 -4.16
N VAL A 140 -3.29 23.96 -5.19
CA VAL A 140 -2.68 22.78 -5.82
C VAL A 140 -2.20 23.08 -7.23
N LEU A 141 -2.92 23.91 -7.96
CA LEU A 141 -2.64 24.25 -9.35
C LEU A 141 -1.81 25.54 -9.44
N ILE A 142 -0.55 25.41 -9.81
CA ILE A 142 0.33 26.56 -10.04
C ILE A 142 0.49 26.73 -11.55
N LYS A 143 0.12 27.91 -12.05
CA LYS A 143 0.32 28.30 -13.46
C LYS A 143 1.57 29.17 -13.57
N HIS A 144 2.42 28.86 -14.51
CA HIS A 144 3.63 29.64 -14.84
C HIS A 144 3.46 30.36 -16.18
#